data_cdc0a990894b381cdf55013838379f74
#
_entry.id   cdc0a990894b381cdf55013838379f74
#
_cell.length_a   1.000
_cell.length_b   1.000
_cell.length_c   1.000
_cell.angle_alpha   90.00
_cell.angle_beta   90.00
_cell.angle_gamma   90.00
#
_symmetry.space_group_name_H-M   'P 1'
#
loop_
_entity.id
_entity.type
_entity.pdbx_description
1 polymer ?
#
loop_
_entity_poly.entity_id
_entity_poly.type
_entity_poly.pdbx_seq_one_letter_code
_entity_poly.pdbx_strand_id
1 'polypeptide(L)'
;MSPFICFLLILLYSPLVFSQPIPTSEFLPPLAGAATPAVSVTLDTPVQPTPTATAFFSREDFNNPVVEIRTTMGSMILELFPEEAPLTVENFLGLAEGTKPWIDPDTGLQFLVPLYDGLVFHRVIDGFMIQGGSPNGRTDGTPRFSSRDEINARSLGLDKMQVLDDAGAPHPLLGIGNQQDFQKKVLKPLYEKIGITSQAQLEARIDEVNRMLRGMTVKDNYENLGYQYSERFISRMPVRGVIAMANSGPNSNGSQFFINLVDTDWLAGKHTVFGKVRVGLEVLDAIGRVSVDNQNRPLQDVVILSIRRIQI
;
A
#
# COMPACT_ATOMS: atom_id res chain seq x y z
N MET A 1 23.57 -6.26 32.12
CA MET A 1 23.70 -5.60 30.79
C MET A 1 22.65 -6.21 29.90
N SER A 2 21.72 -5.41 29.40
CA SER A 2 20.66 -5.88 28.50
C SER A 2 21.30 -6.36 27.18
N PRO A 3 20.84 -7.44 26.55
CA PRO A 3 21.38 -7.94 25.28
C PRO A 3 21.34 -6.89 24.15
N PHE A 4 20.51 -5.87 24.26
CA PHE A 4 20.43 -4.77 23.28
C PHE A 4 21.50 -3.68 23.48
N ILE A 5 22.03 -3.48 24.67
CA ILE A 5 23.22 -2.60 24.87
C ILE A 5 24.43 -3.24 24.20
N CYS A 6 24.52 -4.57 24.21
CA CYS A 6 25.52 -5.32 23.43
C CYS A 6 25.25 -5.19 21.92
N PHE A 7 23.99 -5.07 21.48
CA PHE A 7 23.58 -4.89 20.10
C PHE A 7 24.05 -3.54 19.51
N LEU A 8 23.97 -2.48 20.30
CA LEU A 8 24.43 -1.14 19.85
C LEU A 8 25.97 -1.07 19.78
N LEU A 9 26.68 -1.78 20.68
CA LEU A 9 28.14 -1.89 20.65
C LEU A 9 28.68 -2.77 19.50
N ILE A 10 27.92 -3.80 19.09
CA ILE A 10 28.26 -4.64 17.93
C ILE A 10 28.08 -3.86 16.61
N LEU A 11 27.17 -2.87 16.55
CA LEU A 11 27.02 -2.00 15.39
C LEU A 11 28.26 -1.14 15.09
N LEU A 12 29.10 -0.89 16.09
CA LEU A 12 30.36 -0.16 15.91
C LEU A 12 31.42 -0.96 15.14
N TYR A 13 31.31 -2.29 15.07
CA TYR A 13 32.30 -3.17 14.44
C TYR A 13 31.85 -3.81 13.13
N SER A 14 30.64 -3.54 12.66
CA SER A 14 30.21 -4.00 11.33
C SER A 14 30.63 -2.99 10.27
N PRO A 15 31.40 -3.38 9.23
CA PRO A 15 31.77 -2.45 8.17
C PRO A 15 30.53 -1.92 7.49
N LEU A 16 30.41 -0.59 7.40
CA LEU A 16 29.43 0.08 6.53
C LEU A 16 29.73 -0.35 5.09
N VAL A 17 28.93 -1.24 4.55
CA VAL A 17 29.00 -1.59 3.13
C VAL A 17 28.41 -0.42 2.35
N PHE A 18 29.29 0.46 1.88
CA PHE A 18 28.91 1.40 0.83
C PHE A 18 28.64 0.59 -0.44
N SER A 19 27.39 0.50 -0.85
CA SER A 19 27.02 -0.21 -2.07
C SER A 19 27.70 0.44 -3.27
N GLN A 20 28.53 -0.33 -3.95
CA GLN A 20 28.99 -0.05 -5.31
C GLN A 20 27.79 -0.05 -6.25
N PRO A 21 27.77 0.75 -7.33
CA PRO A 21 26.68 0.74 -8.29
C PRO A 21 26.56 -0.64 -8.94
N ILE A 22 25.33 -1.14 -9.03
CA ILE A 22 24.98 -2.40 -9.65
C ILE A 22 25.26 -2.28 -11.17
N PRO A 23 26.01 -3.22 -11.77
CA PRO A 23 26.17 -3.22 -13.22
C PRO A 23 24.82 -3.51 -13.91
N THR A 24 24.51 -2.72 -14.91
CA THR A 24 23.36 -2.88 -15.80
C THR A 24 23.41 -4.24 -16.49
N SER A 25 22.38 -5.06 -16.28
CA SER A 25 22.22 -6.36 -16.95
C SER A 25 21.92 -6.18 -18.42
N GLU A 26 22.63 -6.94 -19.24
CA GLU A 26 22.52 -7.02 -20.70
C GLU A 26 21.13 -7.47 -21.16
N PHE A 27 20.65 -6.81 -22.21
CA PHE A 27 19.44 -7.14 -22.94
C PHE A 27 19.60 -8.49 -23.66
N LEU A 28 18.66 -9.42 -23.42
CA LEU A 28 18.43 -10.57 -24.28
C LEU A 28 17.39 -10.22 -25.36
N PRO A 29 17.58 -10.68 -26.62
CA PRO A 29 16.67 -10.35 -27.70
C PRO A 29 15.34 -11.12 -27.64
N PRO A 30 14.26 -10.60 -28.26
CA PRO A 30 12.94 -11.21 -28.20
C PRO A 30 12.86 -12.47 -29.06
N LEU A 31 12.27 -13.53 -28.50
CA LEU A 31 11.88 -14.73 -29.23
C LEU A 31 10.60 -14.47 -30.05
N ALA A 32 10.69 -14.80 -31.35
CA ALA A 32 9.60 -14.65 -32.30
C ALA A 32 8.46 -15.68 -32.07
N GLY A 33 7.25 -15.19 -32.21
CA GLY A 33 6.04 -15.77 -32.78
C GLY A 33 5.60 -17.19 -32.42
N ALA A 34 4.52 -17.28 -31.64
CA ALA A 34 3.55 -18.37 -31.79
C ALA A 34 2.13 -17.77 -31.73
N ALA A 35 1.39 -17.96 -32.82
CA ALA A 35 0.00 -17.55 -32.94
C ALA A 35 -0.89 -18.42 -32.02
N THR A 36 -1.66 -17.78 -31.16
CA THR A 36 -2.69 -18.42 -30.34
C THR A 36 -3.99 -18.58 -31.14
N PRO A 37 -4.66 -19.74 -31.12
CA PRO A 37 -5.96 -19.90 -31.75
C PRO A 37 -7.03 -19.14 -30.96
N ALA A 38 -7.93 -18.47 -31.69
CA ALA A 38 -9.11 -17.81 -31.15
C ALA A 38 -10.07 -18.85 -30.55
N VAL A 39 -10.25 -18.83 -29.25
CA VAL A 39 -11.33 -19.57 -28.57
C VAL A 39 -12.59 -18.72 -28.64
N SER A 40 -13.55 -19.18 -29.44
CA SER A 40 -14.92 -18.63 -29.45
C SER A 40 -15.60 -19.01 -28.15
N VAL A 41 -15.77 -18.05 -27.23
CA VAL A 41 -16.62 -18.23 -26.06
C VAL A 41 -18.06 -17.96 -26.48
N THR A 42 -18.86 -19.01 -26.54
CA THR A 42 -20.32 -18.91 -26.63
C THR A 42 -20.87 -18.37 -25.31
N LEU A 43 -21.40 -17.16 -25.37
CA LEU A 43 -22.18 -16.57 -24.29
C LEU A 43 -23.60 -17.19 -24.32
N ASP A 44 -23.82 -18.20 -23.48
CA ASP A 44 -25.17 -18.65 -23.18
C ASP A 44 -25.26 -18.98 -21.68
N THR A 45 -25.72 -18.03 -20.93
CA THR A 45 -26.80 -18.08 -19.91
C THR A 45 -26.96 -16.69 -19.32
N PRO A 46 -28.17 -16.10 -19.32
CA PRO A 46 -28.38 -14.86 -18.57
C PRO A 46 -28.31 -15.18 -17.09
N VAL A 47 -27.24 -14.72 -16.45
CA VAL A 47 -27.17 -14.68 -14.98
C VAL A 47 -28.29 -13.75 -14.55
N GLN A 48 -29.34 -14.34 -13.97
CA GLN A 48 -30.41 -13.59 -13.31
C GLN A 48 -29.76 -12.62 -12.32
N PRO A 49 -30.14 -11.34 -12.31
CA PRO A 49 -29.67 -10.43 -11.29
C PRO A 49 -30.16 -10.98 -9.94
N THR A 50 -29.21 -11.41 -9.11
CA THR A 50 -29.49 -11.69 -7.71
C THR A 50 -30.15 -10.45 -7.14
N PRO A 51 -31.29 -10.56 -6.44
CA PRO A 51 -31.98 -9.39 -5.89
C PRO A 51 -30.97 -8.62 -5.04
N THR A 52 -30.79 -7.36 -5.39
CA THR A 52 -29.98 -6.41 -4.65
C THR A 52 -30.53 -6.39 -3.22
N ALA A 53 -29.91 -7.16 -2.33
CA ALA A 53 -30.15 -7.00 -0.92
C ALA A 53 -29.68 -5.60 -0.57
N THR A 54 -30.61 -4.66 -0.51
CA THR A 54 -30.41 -3.36 0.11
C THR A 54 -30.20 -3.65 1.60
N ALA A 55 -29.05 -4.20 1.93
CA ALA A 55 -28.65 -4.36 3.29
C ALA A 55 -28.49 -2.95 3.85
N PHE A 56 -29.38 -2.57 4.76
CA PHE A 56 -29.23 -1.37 5.55
C PHE A 56 -27.93 -1.48 6.32
N PHE A 57 -26.86 -0.89 5.79
CA PHE A 57 -25.63 -0.75 6.55
C PHE A 57 -25.56 0.66 7.15
N SER A 58 -25.00 0.76 8.36
CA SER A 58 -24.76 2.03 8.99
C SER A 58 -23.62 2.75 8.28
N ARG A 59 -23.89 3.90 7.64
CA ARG A 59 -22.86 4.85 7.24
C ARG A 59 -22.35 5.60 8.45
N GLU A 60 -21.08 5.99 8.43
CA GLU A 60 -20.53 6.92 9.42
C GLU A 60 -20.99 8.35 9.14
N ASP A 61 -21.04 8.73 7.84
CA ASP A 61 -21.56 9.99 7.39
C ASP A 61 -22.39 9.79 6.12
N PHE A 62 -23.61 10.35 6.07
CA PHE A 62 -24.48 10.30 4.90
C PHE A 62 -23.94 11.05 3.68
N ASN A 63 -23.00 11.98 3.88
CA ASN A 63 -22.32 12.69 2.79
C ASN A 63 -21.20 11.86 2.14
N ASN A 64 -20.76 10.80 2.80
CA ASN A 64 -19.71 9.95 2.26
C ASN A 64 -20.17 9.22 1.00
N PRO A 65 -19.37 9.26 -0.09
CA PRO A 65 -19.67 8.47 -1.28
C PRO A 65 -19.66 6.97 -0.94
N VAL A 66 -20.63 6.27 -1.51
CA VAL A 66 -20.70 4.81 -1.43
C VAL A 66 -20.43 4.23 -2.80
N VAL A 67 -19.56 3.23 -2.88
CA VAL A 67 -19.23 2.53 -4.13
C VAL A 67 -19.50 1.05 -4.00
N GLU A 68 -19.94 0.45 -5.10
CA GLU A 68 -19.96 -1.00 -5.26
C GLU A 68 -18.74 -1.44 -6.08
N ILE A 69 -17.96 -2.36 -5.56
CA ILE A 69 -16.95 -3.13 -6.29
C ILE A 69 -17.59 -4.47 -6.66
N ARG A 70 -17.94 -4.64 -7.92
CA ARG A 70 -18.47 -5.91 -8.46
C ARG A 70 -17.32 -6.75 -8.96
N THR A 71 -17.28 -7.99 -8.54
CA THR A 71 -16.24 -8.95 -8.95
C THR A 71 -16.88 -10.24 -9.48
N THR A 72 -16.07 -11.10 -10.10
CA THR A 72 -16.50 -12.44 -10.49
C THR A 72 -16.84 -13.34 -9.29
N MET A 73 -16.50 -12.93 -8.08
CA MET A 73 -16.79 -13.67 -6.83
C MET A 73 -17.89 -13.04 -5.97
N GLY A 74 -18.48 -11.93 -6.42
CA GLY A 74 -19.55 -11.21 -5.70
C GLY A 74 -19.24 -9.71 -5.59
N SER A 75 -20.10 -9.01 -4.85
CA SER A 75 -20.01 -7.56 -4.67
C SER A 75 -19.57 -7.18 -3.26
N MET A 76 -18.80 -6.12 -3.17
CA MET A 76 -18.45 -5.44 -1.92
C MET A 76 -18.96 -4.00 -1.99
N ILE A 77 -19.61 -3.51 -0.93
CA ILE A 77 -20.05 -2.12 -0.82
C ILE A 77 -19.14 -1.40 0.16
N LEU A 78 -18.53 -0.31 -0.29
CA LEU A 78 -17.58 0.48 0.47
C LEU A 78 -18.11 1.90 0.67
N GLU A 79 -17.89 2.43 1.86
CA GLU A 79 -17.99 3.86 2.18
C GLU A 79 -16.61 4.48 2.03
N LEU A 80 -16.51 5.60 1.30
CA LEU A 80 -15.26 6.34 1.11
C LEU A 80 -15.24 7.57 2.02
N PHE A 81 -14.04 8.03 2.39
CA PHE A 81 -13.82 9.09 3.39
C PHE A 81 -13.20 10.36 2.76
N PRO A 82 -13.98 11.19 2.04
CA PRO A 82 -13.45 12.36 1.33
C PRO A 82 -12.92 13.46 2.24
N GLU A 83 -13.40 13.56 3.50
CA GLU A 83 -12.86 14.54 4.44
C GLU A 83 -11.48 14.14 5.00
N GLU A 84 -11.18 12.84 4.99
CA GLU A 84 -9.93 12.29 5.49
C GLU A 84 -8.86 12.17 4.40
N ALA A 85 -9.29 11.89 3.16
CA ALA A 85 -8.41 11.70 2.01
C ALA A 85 -9.05 12.26 0.72
N PRO A 86 -9.26 13.57 0.61
CA PRO A 86 -10.04 14.19 -0.48
C PRO A 86 -9.44 13.92 -1.86
N LEU A 87 -8.13 14.09 -2.04
CA LEU A 87 -7.47 13.89 -3.35
C LEU A 87 -7.46 12.40 -3.74
N THR A 88 -7.29 11.52 -2.75
CA THR A 88 -7.30 10.08 -2.97
C THR A 88 -8.68 9.59 -3.38
N VAL A 89 -9.74 10.04 -2.69
CA VAL A 89 -11.13 9.70 -3.04
C VAL A 89 -11.50 10.26 -4.41
N GLU A 90 -11.16 11.52 -4.70
CA GLU A 90 -11.38 12.13 -6.03
C GLU A 90 -10.66 11.35 -7.11
N ASN A 91 -9.39 10.99 -6.90
CA ASN A 91 -8.61 10.19 -7.83
C ASN A 91 -9.24 8.82 -8.08
N PHE A 92 -9.58 8.10 -7.01
CA PHE A 92 -10.18 6.77 -7.10
C PHE A 92 -11.52 6.79 -7.85
N LEU A 93 -12.42 7.71 -7.50
CA LEU A 93 -13.71 7.88 -8.17
C LEU A 93 -13.55 8.30 -9.62
N GLY A 94 -12.66 9.25 -9.90
CA GLY A 94 -12.42 9.70 -11.28
C GLY A 94 -11.91 8.59 -12.19
N LEU A 95 -11.05 7.71 -11.69
CA LEU A 95 -10.58 6.52 -12.41
C LEU A 95 -11.66 5.45 -12.53
N ALA A 96 -12.47 5.25 -11.48
CA ALA A 96 -13.55 4.26 -11.46
C ALA A 96 -14.69 4.62 -12.43
N GLU A 97 -14.97 5.91 -12.58
CA GLU A 97 -16.07 6.43 -13.41
C GLU A 97 -15.60 6.85 -14.82
N GLY A 98 -14.28 6.83 -15.09
CA GLY A 98 -13.70 7.24 -16.37
C GLY A 98 -13.76 8.75 -16.62
N THR A 99 -13.88 9.56 -15.58
CA THR A 99 -13.88 11.03 -15.64
C THR A 99 -12.48 11.63 -15.49
N LYS A 100 -11.51 10.81 -15.03
CA LYS A 100 -10.09 11.16 -14.94
C LYS A 100 -9.30 10.43 -16.04
N PRO A 101 -8.49 11.15 -16.85
CA PRO A 101 -7.64 10.50 -17.84
C PRO A 101 -6.50 9.71 -17.18
N TRP A 102 -6.15 8.60 -17.80
CA TRP A 102 -5.03 7.78 -17.39
C TRP A 102 -4.22 7.30 -18.60
N ILE A 103 -2.96 6.95 -18.39
CA ILE A 103 -2.05 6.51 -19.43
C ILE A 103 -1.75 5.02 -19.20
N ASP A 104 -1.98 4.21 -20.21
CA ASP A 104 -1.59 2.81 -20.21
C ASP A 104 -0.05 2.70 -20.15
N PRO A 105 0.50 2.00 -19.14
CA PRO A 105 1.94 1.95 -18.94
C PRO A 105 2.69 1.20 -20.03
N ASP A 106 2.05 0.25 -20.71
CA ASP A 106 2.68 -0.59 -21.73
C ASP A 106 2.65 0.07 -23.10
N THR A 107 1.53 0.71 -23.48
CA THR A 107 1.36 1.35 -24.80
C THR A 107 1.67 2.84 -24.81
N GLY A 108 1.60 3.50 -23.66
CA GLY A 108 1.73 4.97 -23.54
C GLY A 108 0.52 5.74 -24.05
N LEU A 109 -0.57 5.07 -24.42
CA LEU A 109 -1.80 5.71 -24.88
C LEU A 109 -2.60 6.25 -23.70
N GLN A 110 -3.23 7.41 -23.92
CA GLN A 110 -4.11 8.02 -22.95
C GLN A 110 -5.56 7.57 -23.17
N PHE A 111 -6.23 7.23 -22.07
CA PHE A 111 -7.63 6.82 -22.06
C PHE A 111 -8.46 7.72 -21.13
N LEU A 112 -9.73 7.89 -21.45
CA LEU A 112 -10.74 8.53 -20.62
C LEU A 112 -11.96 7.58 -20.54
N VAL A 113 -11.75 6.46 -19.91
CA VAL A 113 -12.74 5.40 -19.66
C VAL A 113 -12.52 4.84 -18.26
N PRO A 114 -13.49 4.15 -17.66
CA PRO A 114 -13.31 3.48 -16.39
C PRO A 114 -12.07 2.58 -16.39
N LEU A 115 -11.10 2.90 -15.52
CA LEU A 115 -9.82 2.18 -15.48
C LEU A 115 -9.96 0.79 -14.87
N TYR A 116 -10.79 0.65 -13.82
CA TYR A 116 -10.83 -0.58 -13.04
C TYR A 116 -11.64 -1.70 -13.69
N ASP A 117 -12.45 -1.41 -14.69
CA ASP A 117 -13.28 -2.39 -15.38
C ASP A 117 -12.42 -3.42 -16.13
N GLY A 118 -12.60 -4.68 -15.81
CA GLY A 118 -11.84 -5.78 -16.39
C GLY A 118 -10.46 -6.02 -15.75
N LEU A 119 -10.01 -5.16 -14.83
CA LEU A 119 -8.78 -5.42 -14.09
C LEU A 119 -8.97 -6.56 -13.07
N VAL A 120 -7.86 -7.14 -12.64
CA VAL A 120 -7.85 -8.26 -11.69
C VAL A 120 -7.26 -7.85 -10.34
N PHE A 121 -7.62 -8.60 -9.31
CA PHE A 121 -6.81 -8.63 -8.09
C PHE A 121 -5.56 -9.44 -8.38
N HIS A 122 -4.49 -8.73 -8.75
CA HIS A 122 -3.24 -9.32 -9.22
C HIS A 122 -2.31 -9.85 -8.12
N ARG A 123 -2.62 -9.54 -6.86
CA ARG A 123 -1.88 -10.02 -5.69
C ARG A 123 -2.83 -10.23 -4.52
N VAL A 124 -2.84 -11.45 -3.99
CA VAL A 124 -3.66 -11.86 -2.85
C VAL A 124 -2.75 -12.57 -1.85
N ILE A 125 -2.76 -12.12 -0.61
CA ILE A 125 -2.02 -12.76 0.49
C ILE A 125 -3.02 -13.05 1.60
N ASP A 126 -3.29 -14.34 1.81
CA ASP A 126 -4.15 -14.78 2.91
C ASP A 126 -3.62 -14.29 4.26
N GLY A 127 -4.53 -13.88 5.13
CA GLY A 127 -4.17 -13.26 6.42
C GLY A 127 -3.48 -11.91 6.33
N PHE A 128 -3.53 -11.24 5.14
CA PHE A 128 -2.97 -9.90 4.96
C PHE A 128 -3.91 -8.99 4.15
N MET A 129 -3.93 -9.09 2.81
CA MET A 129 -4.70 -8.18 1.95
C MET A 129 -4.96 -8.75 0.56
N ILE A 130 -5.92 -8.14 -0.15
CA ILE A 130 -6.11 -8.29 -1.60
C ILE A 130 -5.75 -6.98 -2.29
N GLN A 131 -4.98 -7.03 -3.38
CA GLN A 131 -4.48 -5.84 -4.10
C GLN A 131 -4.89 -5.88 -5.57
N GLY A 132 -5.45 -4.76 -6.04
CA GLY A 132 -5.91 -4.57 -7.41
C GLY A 132 -5.59 -3.19 -7.96
N GLY A 133 -6.19 -2.84 -9.11
CA GLY A 133 -6.10 -1.51 -9.71
C GLY A 133 -4.83 -1.24 -10.51
N SER A 134 -4.08 -2.28 -10.88
CA SER A 134 -2.94 -2.15 -11.80
C SER A 134 -3.41 -2.23 -13.25
N PRO A 135 -3.13 -1.22 -14.10
CA PRO A 135 -3.57 -1.21 -15.49
C PRO A 135 -3.08 -2.40 -16.33
N ASN A 136 -1.91 -2.93 -16.01
CA ASN A 136 -1.32 -4.07 -16.72
C ASN A 136 -1.25 -5.37 -15.87
N GLY A 137 -1.96 -5.40 -14.72
CA GLY A 137 -2.00 -6.57 -13.86
C GLY A 137 -0.67 -6.95 -13.19
N ARG A 138 0.29 -6.01 -13.12
CA ARG A 138 1.58 -6.19 -12.44
C ARG A 138 1.69 -5.27 -11.24
N THR A 139 2.48 -5.65 -10.26
CA THR A 139 2.67 -4.87 -9.03
C THR A 139 3.34 -3.52 -9.30
N ASP A 140 4.15 -3.42 -10.34
CA ASP A 140 4.83 -2.18 -10.78
C ASP A 140 4.01 -1.34 -11.76
N GLY A 141 2.83 -1.83 -12.19
CA GLY A 141 1.95 -1.13 -13.12
C GLY A 141 1.34 0.12 -12.52
N THR A 142 1.62 1.30 -13.10
CA THR A 142 1.01 2.57 -12.68
C THR A 142 0.48 3.33 -13.90
N PRO A 143 -0.58 4.14 -13.76
CA PRO A 143 -1.13 4.93 -14.87
C PRO A 143 -0.29 6.17 -15.20
N ARG A 144 1.02 6.14 -14.95
CA ARG A 144 2.01 7.20 -15.18
C ARG A 144 1.72 8.54 -14.50
N PHE A 145 1.04 8.51 -13.40
CA PHE A 145 0.94 9.64 -12.47
C PHE A 145 1.14 9.14 -11.04
N SER A 146 1.51 10.05 -10.15
CA SER A 146 1.53 9.81 -8.71
C SER A 146 0.86 10.94 -7.98
N SER A 147 0.22 10.62 -6.85
CA SER A 147 -0.34 11.58 -5.91
C SER A 147 0.35 11.45 -4.55
N ARG A 148 0.31 12.56 -3.81
CA ARG A 148 0.87 12.60 -2.46
C ARG A 148 0.04 11.78 -1.49
N ASP A 149 0.68 11.44 -0.38
CA ASP A 149 0.02 10.83 0.76
C ASP A 149 -0.89 11.84 1.48
N GLU A 150 -2.06 11.38 1.91
CA GLU A 150 -2.99 12.14 2.75
C GLU A 150 -3.06 11.45 4.12
N ILE A 151 -2.04 11.70 4.93
CA ILE A 151 -1.85 11.04 6.22
C ILE A 151 -1.55 12.08 7.30
N ASN A 152 -2.21 11.91 8.46
CA ASN A 152 -1.94 12.64 9.69
C ASN A 152 -1.31 11.70 10.72
N ALA A 153 0.00 11.81 10.91
CA ALA A 153 0.74 10.97 11.85
C ALA A 153 0.30 11.18 13.31
N ARG A 154 -0.13 12.39 13.66
CA ARG A 154 -0.58 12.73 15.02
C ARG A 154 -1.91 12.06 15.35
N SER A 155 -2.87 12.03 14.42
CA SER A 155 -4.14 11.34 14.64
C SER A 155 -3.97 9.82 14.77
N LEU A 156 -2.89 9.26 14.22
CA LEU A 156 -2.49 7.86 14.37
C LEU A 156 -1.63 7.62 15.64
N GLY A 157 -1.28 8.68 16.40
CA GLY A 157 -0.44 8.59 17.59
C GLY A 157 1.05 8.35 17.34
N LEU A 158 1.51 8.40 16.08
CA LEU A 158 2.90 8.09 15.70
C LEU A 158 3.92 9.09 16.27
N ASP A 159 3.48 10.29 16.63
CA ASP A 159 4.28 11.34 17.27
C ASP A 159 4.53 11.07 18.77
N LYS A 160 3.85 10.08 19.35
CA LYS A 160 3.99 9.65 20.75
C LYS A 160 4.66 8.29 20.92
N MET A 161 4.77 7.53 19.83
CA MET A 161 5.36 6.20 19.81
C MET A 161 6.86 6.32 19.60
N GLN A 162 7.66 5.89 20.56
CA GLN A 162 9.12 5.92 20.44
C GLN A 162 9.62 4.82 19.50
N VAL A 163 10.67 5.11 18.73
CA VAL A 163 11.34 4.13 17.85
C VAL A 163 11.91 2.96 18.64
N LEU A 164 12.40 3.22 19.86
CA LEU A 164 12.88 2.22 20.81
C LEU A 164 12.08 2.31 22.11
N ASP A 165 11.76 1.16 22.67
CA ASP A 165 11.25 1.10 24.05
C ASP A 165 12.37 1.30 25.11
N ASP A 166 12.01 1.30 26.39
CA ASP A 166 12.97 1.46 27.50
C ASP A 166 14.03 0.35 27.56
N ALA A 167 13.74 -0.83 27.02
CA ALA A 167 14.67 -1.94 26.89
C ALA A 167 15.55 -1.85 25.63
N GLY A 168 15.31 -0.88 24.75
CA GLY A 168 15.99 -0.68 23.48
C GLY A 168 15.48 -1.57 22.35
N ALA A 169 14.29 -2.18 22.48
CA ALA A 169 13.67 -2.93 21.41
C ALA A 169 12.96 -2.00 20.42
N PRO A 170 13.06 -2.25 19.10
CA PRO A 170 12.37 -1.46 18.09
C PRO A 170 10.86 -1.58 18.22
N HIS A 171 10.16 -0.45 18.01
CA HIS A 171 8.70 -0.44 18.00
C HIS A 171 8.13 -1.36 16.90
N PRO A 172 7.10 -2.18 17.17
CA PRO A 172 6.55 -3.14 16.22
C PRO A 172 6.10 -2.54 14.88
N LEU A 173 5.60 -1.30 14.86
CA LEU A 173 5.20 -0.60 13.63
C LEU A 173 6.34 -0.42 12.62
N LEU A 174 7.60 -0.49 13.05
CA LEU A 174 8.76 -0.37 12.16
C LEU A 174 8.98 -1.64 11.34
N GLY A 175 8.36 -2.76 11.73
CA GLY A 175 8.50 -4.04 11.05
C GLY A 175 9.95 -4.49 10.96
N ILE A 176 10.69 -4.40 12.08
CA ILE A 176 12.10 -4.74 12.17
C ILE A 176 12.22 -6.17 12.69
N GLY A 177 12.64 -7.09 11.81
CA GLY A 177 12.83 -8.49 12.15
C GLY A 177 14.28 -8.86 12.51
N ASN A 178 15.24 -8.03 12.13
CA ASN A 178 16.67 -8.31 12.32
C ASN A 178 17.49 -7.01 12.33
N GLN A 179 18.80 -7.15 12.58
CA GLN A 179 19.73 -6.03 12.65
C GLN A 179 19.88 -5.27 11.32
N GLN A 180 19.83 -5.97 10.19
CA GLN A 180 19.93 -5.33 8.87
C GLN A 180 18.71 -4.44 8.58
N ASP A 181 17.53 -4.90 8.99
CA ASP A 181 16.30 -4.09 8.89
C ASP A 181 16.43 -2.82 9.74
N PHE A 182 16.92 -2.93 10.97
CA PHE A 182 17.13 -1.77 11.84
C PHE A 182 18.12 -0.79 11.23
N GLN A 183 19.24 -1.30 10.72
CA GLN A 183 20.22 -0.47 10.04
C GLN A 183 19.63 0.25 8.82
N LYS A 184 18.89 -0.47 7.97
CA LYS A 184 18.31 0.07 6.74
C LYS A 184 17.17 1.04 6.99
N LYS A 185 16.26 0.70 7.92
CA LYS A 185 14.99 1.43 8.12
C LYS A 185 15.07 2.54 9.17
N VAL A 186 16.08 2.52 10.05
CA VAL A 186 16.21 3.49 11.15
C VAL A 186 17.54 4.21 11.10
N LEU A 187 18.67 3.49 11.18
CA LEU A 187 19.97 4.13 11.33
C LEU A 187 20.42 4.85 10.08
N LYS A 188 20.31 4.22 8.91
CA LYS A 188 20.74 4.85 7.64
C LYS A 188 19.98 6.14 7.35
N PRO A 189 18.64 6.21 7.43
CA PRO A 189 17.90 7.45 7.26
C PRO A 189 18.26 8.53 8.29
N LEU A 190 18.52 8.13 9.54
CA LEU A 190 19.00 9.06 10.57
C LEU A 190 20.38 9.62 10.23
N TYR A 191 21.33 8.78 9.80
CA TYR A 191 22.67 9.22 9.40
C TYR A 191 22.63 10.19 8.21
N GLU A 192 21.83 9.88 7.21
CA GLU A 192 21.62 10.75 6.04
C GLU A 192 21.09 12.11 6.46
N LYS A 193 20.09 12.15 7.35
CA LYS A 193 19.51 13.40 7.88
C LYS A 193 20.53 14.27 8.59
N ILE A 194 21.45 13.68 9.37
CA ILE A 194 22.44 14.43 10.15
C ILE A 194 23.80 14.54 9.45
N GLY A 195 23.90 14.07 8.20
CA GLY A 195 25.09 14.20 7.37
C GLY A 195 26.27 13.32 7.79
N ILE A 196 26.04 12.16 8.40
CA ILE A 196 27.05 11.14 8.67
C ILE A 196 27.26 10.29 7.43
N THR A 197 28.45 10.37 6.83
CA THR A 197 28.80 9.67 5.58
C THR A 197 29.99 8.71 5.73
N SER A 198 30.62 8.65 6.92
CA SER A 198 31.76 7.77 7.17
C SER A 198 31.73 7.20 8.58
N GLN A 199 32.46 6.09 8.77
CA GLN A 199 32.63 5.44 10.05
C GLN A 199 33.29 6.39 11.07
N ALA A 200 34.31 7.14 10.67
CA ALA A 200 35.02 8.08 11.55
C ALA A 200 34.07 9.21 12.06
N GLN A 201 33.14 9.70 11.19
CA GLN A 201 32.14 10.67 11.61
C GLN A 201 31.12 10.05 12.58
N LEU A 202 30.74 8.79 12.36
CA LEU A 202 29.85 8.07 13.27
C LEU A 202 30.48 7.91 14.66
N GLU A 203 31.72 7.47 14.73
CA GLU A 203 32.47 7.32 15.98
C GLU A 203 32.61 8.65 16.73
N ALA A 204 32.94 9.72 16.03
CA ALA A 204 33.05 11.06 16.60
C ALA A 204 31.74 11.63 17.15
N ARG A 205 30.60 11.17 16.61
CA ARG A 205 29.24 11.69 16.93
C ARG A 205 28.31 10.64 17.56
N ILE A 206 28.86 9.55 18.07
CA ILE A 206 28.05 8.41 18.57
C ILE A 206 27.11 8.80 19.70
N ASP A 207 27.51 9.71 20.59
CA ASP A 207 26.66 10.20 21.68
C ASP A 207 25.49 11.04 21.17
N GLU A 208 25.70 11.80 20.11
CA GLU A 208 24.64 12.54 19.43
C GLU A 208 23.62 11.59 18.79
N VAL A 209 24.08 10.61 18.05
CA VAL A 209 23.23 9.57 17.43
C VAL A 209 22.41 8.85 18.51
N ASN A 210 23.04 8.45 19.62
CA ASN A 210 22.35 7.76 20.71
C ASN A 210 21.27 8.65 21.37
N ARG A 211 21.55 9.93 21.57
CA ARG A 211 20.54 10.87 22.10
C ARG A 211 19.36 11.03 21.15
N MET A 212 19.64 11.22 19.86
CA MET A 212 18.59 11.37 18.84
C MET A 212 17.75 10.10 18.74
N LEU A 213 18.38 8.94 18.71
CA LEU A 213 17.68 7.66 18.59
C LEU A 213 16.73 7.40 19.77
N ARG A 214 17.15 7.74 21.01
CA ARG A 214 16.30 7.60 22.22
C ARG A 214 15.12 8.57 22.26
N GLY A 215 15.26 9.75 21.66
CA GLY A 215 14.18 10.75 21.58
C GLY A 215 13.35 10.68 20.31
N MET A 216 13.69 9.79 19.37
CA MET A 216 13.06 9.72 18.06
C MET A 216 11.73 8.96 18.13
N THR A 217 10.69 9.58 17.60
CA THR A 217 9.37 8.94 17.45
C THR A 217 9.28 8.13 16.14
N VAL A 218 8.25 7.27 16.05
CA VAL A 218 7.92 6.56 14.81
C VAL A 218 7.64 7.56 13.68
N LYS A 219 6.96 8.67 13.99
CA LYS A 219 6.74 9.79 13.05
C LYS A 219 8.07 10.35 12.54
N ASP A 220 9.00 10.69 13.43
CA ASP A 220 10.30 11.25 13.05
C ASP A 220 11.09 10.29 12.16
N ASN A 221 11.04 8.99 12.47
CA ASN A 221 11.68 7.96 11.65
C ASN A 221 11.09 7.88 10.24
N TYR A 222 9.77 7.93 10.13
CA TYR A 222 9.13 7.91 8.81
C TYR A 222 9.40 9.21 8.03
N GLU A 223 9.49 10.36 8.70
CA GLU A 223 9.94 11.61 8.06
C GLU A 223 11.38 11.50 7.56
N ASN A 224 12.28 10.83 8.29
CA ASN A 224 13.63 10.53 7.82
C ASN A 224 13.63 9.62 6.58
N LEU A 225 12.60 8.78 6.39
CA LEU A 225 12.38 7.95 5.20
C LEU A 225 11.72 8.74 4.04
N GLY A 226 11.40 10.03 4.24
CA GLY A 226 10.83 10.91 3.22
C GLY A 226 9.30 11.09 3.28
N TYR A 227 8.60 10.47 4.25
CA TYR A 227 7.18 10.71 4.42
C TYR A 227 6.90 12.14 4.88
N GLN A 228 5.78 12.69 4.42
CA GLN A 228 5.31 14.03 4.77
C GLN A 228 3.88 13.92 5.30
N TYR A 229 3.65 14.48 6.48
CA TYR A 229 2.36 14.39 7.15
C TYR A 229 1.62 15.71 7.14
N SER A 230 0.29 15.66 7.12
CA SER A 230 -0.59 16.82 7.15
C SER A 230 -1.47 16.77 8.39
N GLU A 231 -1.60 17.87 9.11
CA GLU A 231 -2.54 17.99 10.23
C GLU A 231 -3.96 18.41 9.77
N ARG A 232 -4.18 18.57 8.45
CA ARG A 232 -5.47 19.02 7.89
C ARG A 232 -6.55 17.94 7.92
N PHE A 233 -6.15 16.67 8.05
CA PHE A 233 -7.03 15.51 7.97
C PHE A 233 -6.95 14.70 9.26
N ILE A 234 -7.92 13.82 9.48
CA ILE A 234 -7.82 12.73 10.44
C ILE A 234 -7.52 11.47 9.64
N SER A 235 -6.54 10.69 10.05
CA SER A 235 -6.24 9.41 9.42
C SER A 235 -6.70 8.24 10.28
N ARG A 236 -7.01 7.13 9.64
CA ARG A 236 -7.46 5.89 10.29
C ARG A 236 -6.37 4.85 10.28
N MET A 237 -6.39 4.01 11.31
CA MET A 237 -5.58 2.81 11.35
C MET A 237 -5.97 1.84 10.22
N PRO A 238 -5.00 1.13 9.64
CA PRO A 238 -5.22 0.18 8.56
C PRO A 238 -5.77 -1.15 9.09
N VAL A 239 -6.99 -1.11 9.65
CA VAL A 239 -7.68 -2.28 10.21
C VAL A 239 -8.35 -3.12 9.12
N ARG A 240 -8.85 -4.31 9.50
CA ARG A 240 -9.62 -5.18 8.60
C ARG A 240 -10.75 -4.44 7.89
N GLY A 241 -10.88 -4.70 6.59
CA GLY A 241 -11.92 -4.16 5.72
C GLY A 241 -11.67 -2.74 5.22
N VAL A 242 -10.62 -2.04 5.65
CA VAL A 242 -10.29 -0.74 5.04
C VAL A 242 -9.69 -0.92 3.65
N ILE A 243 -9.96 0.06 2.79
CA ILE A 243 -9.28 0.23 1.51
C ILE A 243 -8.23 1.33 1.65
N ALA A 244 -7.02 1.05 1.17
CA ALA A 244 -5.91 1.98 1.20
C ALA A 244 -5.12 1.97 -0.12
N MET A 245 -4.38 3.06 -0.39
CA MET A 245 -3.55 3.16 -1.58
C MET A 245 -2.31 2.28 -1.46
N ALA A 246 -2.05 1.47 -2.48
CA ALA A 246 -0.76 0.82 -2.65
C ALA A 246 0.24 1.83 -3.22
N ASN A 247 1.45 1.84 -2.66
CA ASN A 247 2.54 2.71 -3.08
C ASN A 247 3.90 2.02 -2.95
N SER A 248 4.93 2.57 -3.55
CA SER A 248 6.33 2.11 -3.47
C SER A 248 7.20 3.00 -2.57
N GLY A 249 6.59 3.82 -1.75
CA GLY A 249 7.22 4.77 -0.83
C GLY A 249 6.45 6.09 -0.78
N PRO A 250 7.01 7.12 -0.13
CA PRO A 250 6.35 8.40 0.07
C PRO A 250 5.85 9.03 -1.23
N ASN A 251 4.59 9.51 -1.22
CA ASN A 251 4.00 10.28 -2.33
C ASN A 251 4.00 9.55 -3.69
N SER A 252 3.93 8.22 -3.69
CA SER A 252 3.94 7.40 -4.91
C SER A 252 2.62 6.67 -5.18
N ASN A 253 1.48 7.22 -4.70
CA ASN A 253 0.16 6.64 -4.92
C ASN A 253 -0.28 6.81 -6.37
N GLY A 254 -0.67 5.72 -7.03
CA GLY A 254 -1.18 5.72 -8.41
C GLY A 254 -2.67 5.36 -8.48
N SER A 255 -2.96 4.26 -9.16
CA SER A 255 -4.30 3.66 -9.24
C SER A 255 -4.46 2.41 -8.37
N GLN A 256 -3.35 1.79 -7.94
CA GLN A 256 -3.41 0.55 -7.20
C GLN A 256 -3.90 0.78 -5.77
N PHE A 257 -4.77 -0.11 -5.32
CA PHE A 257 -5.31 -0.13 -3.97
C PHE A 257 -5.24 -1.54 -3.39
N PHE A 258 -5.35 -1.64 -2.08
CA PHE A 258 -5.54 -2.91 -1.40
C PHE A 258 -6.66 -2.81 -0.37
N ILE A 259 -7.26 -3.97 -0.06
CA ILE A 259 -8.27 -4.10 1.00
C ILE A 259 -7.74 -5.09 2.02
N ASN A 260 -7.72 -4.68 3.28
CA ASN A 260 -7.17 -5.46 4.38
C ASN A 260 -8.06 -6.63 4.77
N LEU A 261 -7.49 -7.83 4.86
CA LEU A 261 -8.14 -9.03 5.41
C LEU A 261 -8.05 -9.09 6.94
N VAL A 262 -7.05 -8.46 7.52
CA VAL A 262 -6.77 -8.37 8.95
C VAL A 262 -6.32 -6.95 9.32
N ASP A 263 -6.16 -6.66 10.61
CA ASP A 263 -5.52 -5.44 11.07
C ASP A 263 -4.02 -5.48 10.70
N THR A 264 -3.52 -4.38 10.10
CA THR A 264 -2.14 -4.30 9.59
C THR A 264 -1.44 -3.06 10.14
N ASP A 265 -1.36 -2.95 11.45
CA ASP A 265 -0.85 -1.78 12.16
C ASP A 265 0.51 -1.29 11.65
N TRP A 266 1.38 -2.22 11.18
CA TRP A 266 2.70 -1.89 10.61
C TRP A 266 2.65 -1.09 9.29
N LEU A 267 1.46 -0.93 8.68
CA LEU A 267 1.23 -0.06 7.53
C LEU A 267 0.78 1.36 7.94
N ALA A 268 0.46 1.58 9.22
CA ALA A 268 0.04 2.88 9.72
C ALA A 268 1.08 3.96 9.42
N GLY A 269 0.62 5.09 8.91
CA GLY A 269 1.49 6.21 8.54
C GLY A 269 2.21 6.10 7.21
N LYS A 270 2.02 5.00 6.45
CA LYS A 270 2.69 4.75 5.15
C LYS A 270 1.74 4.65 3.97
N HIS A 271 0.49 4.30 4.22
CA HIS A 271 -0.52 4.13 3.18
C HIS A 271 -1.77 4.94 3.54
N THR A 272 -2.27 5.72 2.59
CA THR A 272 -3.49 6.53 2.76
C THR A 272 -4.70 5.61 2.79
N VAL A 273 -5.35 5.50 3.95
CA VAL A 273 -6.66 4.86 4.11
C VAL A 273 -7.72 5.84 3.64
N PHE A 274 -8.61 5.42 2.74
CA PHE A 274 -9.61 6.32 2.14
C PHE A 274 -11.03 5.78 2.09
N GLY A 275 -11.28 4.59 2.69
CA GLY A 275 -12.61 4.00 2.77
C GLY A 275 -12.61 2.69 3.54
N LYS A 276 -13.81 2.09 3.63
CA LYS A 276 -14.02 0.82 4.34
C LYS A 276 -15.15 0.01 3.72
N VAL A 277 -14.97 -1.31 3.64
CA VAL A 277 -16.01 -2.27 3.27
C VAL A 277 -17.09 -2.28 4.36
N ARG A 278 -18.34 -2.04 3.96
CA ARG A 278 -19.51 -2.06 4.84
C ARG A 278 -20.36 -3.31 4.65
N VAL A 279 -20.41 -3.82 3.42
CA VAL A 279 -21.14 -5.04 3.05
C VAL A 279 -20.24 -5.88 2.16
N GLY A 280 -20.30 -7.20 2.26
CA GLY A 280 -19.51 -8.11 1.42
C GLY A 280 -18.15 -8.48 2.03
N LEU A 281 -18.00 -8.43 3.36
CA LEU A 281 -16.78 -8.94 4.03
C LEU A 281 -16.58 -10.43 3.78
N GLU A 282 -17.65 -11.19 3.58
CA GLU A 282 -17.59 -12.60 3.17
C GLU A 282 -17.02 -12.77 1.76
N VAL A 283 -17.30 -11.82 0.83
CA VAL A 283 -16.70 -11.79 -0.51
C VAL A 283 -15.22 -11.44 -0.41
N LEU A 284 -14.86 -10.46 0.43
CA LEU A 284 -13.47 -10.11 0.72
C LEU A 284 -12.68 -11.33 1.22
N ASP A 285 -13.25 -12.08 2.18
CA ASP A 285 -12.64 -13.29 2.72
C ASP A 285 -12.53 -14.42 1.68
N ALA A 286 -13.56 -14.57 0.84
CA ALA A 286 -13.54 -15.57 -0.22
C ALA A 286 -12.41 -15.28 -1.23
N ILE A 287 -12.24 -14.02 -1.62
CA ILE A 287 -11.14 -13.58 -2.49
C ILE A 287 -9.79 -13.81 -1.78
N GLY A 288 -9.71 -13.51 -0.48
CA GLY A 288 -8.49 -13.70 0.30
C GLY A 288 -7.98 -15.15 0.37
N ARG A 289 -8.86 -16.13 0.16
CA ARG A 289 -8.57 -17.58 0.25
C ARG A 289 -8.38 -18.27 -1.10
N VAL A 290 -8.38 -17.54 -2.22
CA VAL A 290 -8.13 -18.17 -3.53
C VAL A 290 -6.73 -18.77 -3.60
N SER A 291 -6.58 -19.84 -4.35
CA SER A 291 -5.26 -20.41 -4.61
C SER A 291 -4.41 -19.45 -5.42
N VAL A 292 -3.16 -19.27 -5.00
CA VAL A 292 -2.20 -18.36 -5.62
C VAL A 292 -0.92 -19.08 -6.04
N ASP A 293 -0.17 -18.49 -6.95
CA ASP A 293 1.17 -18.91 -7.32
C ASP A 293 2.26 -18.43 -6.32
N ASN A 294 3.52 -18.72 -6.62
CA ASN A 294 4.66 -18.32 -5.79
C ASN A 294 4.89 -16.79 -5.72
N GLN A 295 4.19 -16.01 -6.55
CA GLN A 295 4.21 -14.55 -6.55
C GLN A 295 2.94 -13.95 -5.92
N ASN A 296 2.12 -14.79 -5.29
CA ASN A 296 0.82 -14.44 -4.69
C ASN A 296 -0.21 -13.94 -5.72
N ARG A 297 -0.09 -14.33 -7.00
CA ARG A 297 -1.09 -14.07 -8.02
C ARG A 297 -2.15 -15.17 -8.00
N PRO A 298 -3.44 -14.86 -8.00
CA PRO A 298 -4.50 -15.86 -8.11
C PRO A 298 -4.31 -16.77 -9.33
N LEU A 299 -4.44 -18.09 -9.14
CA LEU A 299 -4.35 -19.09 -10.23
C LEU A 299 -5.55 -18.98 -11.19
N GLN A 300 -6.68 -18.50 -10.67
CA GLN A 300 -7.85 -18.11 -11.46
C GLN A 300 -8.08 -16.63 -11.22
N ASP A 301 -8.14 -15.84 -12.28
CA ASP A 301 -8.30 -14.41 -12.18
C ASP A 301 -9.60 -14.03 -11.46
N VAL A 302 -9.47 -13.24 -10.41
CA VAL A 302 -10.60 -12.56 -9.76
C VAL A 302 -10.75 -11.21 -10.42
N VAL A 303 -11.72 -11.09 -11.32
CA VAL A 303 -11.91 -9.89 -12.16
C VAL A 303 -12.80 -8.88 -11.44
N ILE A 304 -12.39 -7.63 -11.46
CA ILE A 304 -13.20 -6.46 -11.11
C ILE A 304 -14.10 -6.16 -12.32
N LEU A 305 -15.37 -6.50 -12.23
CA LEU A 305 -16.32 -6.25 -13.31
C LEU A 305 -16.64 -4.76 -13.46
N SER A 306 -16.75 -4.07 -12.33
CA SER A 306 -16.92 -2.61 -12.29
C SER A 306 -16.70 -2.07 -10.87
N ILE A 307 -16.33 -0.78 -10.79
CA ILE A 307 -16.41 0.03 -9.57
C ILE A 307 -17.28 1.23 -9.89
N ARG A 308 -18.42 1.38 -9.21
CA ARG A 308 -19.37 2.47 -9.46
C ARG A 308 -19.92 3.05 -8.17
N ARG A 309 -20.14 4.35 -8.19
CA ARG A 309 -20.89 5.03 -7.14
C ARG A 309 -22.35 4.55 -7.16
N ILE A 310 -22.89 4.29 -5.98
CA ILE A 310 -24.29 3.92 -5.81
C ILE A 310 -24.99 4.93 -4.90
N GLN A 311 -26.26 5.18 -5.20
CA GLN A 311 -27.14 5.97 -4.33
C GLN A 311 -27.90 5.00 -3.44
N ILE A 312 -27.82 5.20 -2.12
CA ILE A 312 -28.52 4.40 -1.12
C ILE A 312 -29.28 5.34 -0.19
#